data_83687d7f7b81ac8702d90c2faf77974e
#
_entry.id   83687d7f7b81ac8702d90c2faf77974e
#
_cell.length_a   1.000
_cell.length_b   1.000
_cell.length_c   1.000
_cell.angle_alpha   90.00
_cell.angle_beta   90.00
_cell.angle_gamma   90.00
#
_symmetry.space_group_name_H-M   'P 1'
#
loop_
_entity.id
_entity.type
_entity.pdbx_description
1 polymer ?
#
loop_
_entity_poly.entity_id
_entity_poly.type
_entity_poly.pdbx_seq_one_letter_code
_entity_poly.pdbx_strand_id
1 'polypeptide(L)'
;LKCHPTKNNAKFVHSAVGMGCENCHQAATENNKTTITLLAAGGDLCAMCHEAKKDPVQHKPAKAGQCLICHDPHTGAYKAQIRAEVNTLCLSCHGVGQPNVKVNSETKLVAVLGRQVISLDEYSQAPKLGLDPSGTSGHPIMGHPLTGKDPRKKDTPLNCLSCHDPHTSALPNLMPTGVASQIDLCAECHK
;
A
#
# COMPACT_ATOMS: atom_id res chain seq x y z
N LEU A 1 -8.62 23.28 -8.80
CA LEU A 1 -7.20 23.66 -8.90
C LEU A 1 -6.87 24.14 -10.33
N LYS A 2 -6.60 25.44 -10.52
CA LYS A 2 -6.27 25.97 -11.86
C LYS A 2 -4.89 25.48 -12.36
N CYS A 3 -3.93 25.27 -11.47
CA CYS A 3 -2.55 24.89 -11.83
C CYS A 3 -2.32 23.37 -11.90
N HIS A 4 -3.07 22.57 -11.16
CA HIS A 4 -2.94 21.11 -11.09
C HIS A 4 -4.29 20.40 -11.14
N PRO A 5 -5.02 20.47 -12.27
CA PRO A 5 -6.38 19.93 -12.37
C PRO A 5 -6.46 18.41 -12.18
N THR A 6 -5.36 17.69 -12.42
CA THR A 6 -5.30 16.23 -12.26
C THR A 6 -5.20 15.77 -10.81
N LYS A 7 -4.91 16.67 -9.87
CA LYS A 7 -4.71 16.31 -8.45
C LYS A 7 -6.03 16.14 -7.67
N ASN A 8 -7.17 16.47 -8.27
CA ASN A 8 -8.49 16.27 -7.69
C ASN A 8 -9.49 15.62 -8.68
N ASN A 9 -8.99 15.02 -9.76
CA ASN A 9 -9.82 14.46 -10.83
C ASN A 9 -9.52 12.97 -11.02
N ALA A 10 -9.88 12.16 -10.03
CA ALA A 10 -9.85 10.70 -10.12
C ALA A 10 -11.03 10.09 -9.33
N LYS A 11 -11.23 8.79 -9.46
CA LYS A 11 -12.35 8.09 -8.82
C LYS A 11 -12.36 8.24 -7.30
N PHE A 12 -11.19 8.25 -6.69
CA PHE A 12 -11.01 8.44 -5.25
C PHE A 12 -10.06 9.60 -5.01
N VAL A 13 -10.58 10.68 -4.44
CA VAL A 13 -9.82 11.87 -4.07
C VAL A 13 -9.59 11.85 -2.57
N HIS A 14 -8.37 12.13 -2.13
CA HIS A 14 -8.06 12.26 -0.71
C HIS A 14 -8.78 13.50 -0.15
N SER A 15 -9.48 13.38 0.96
CA SER A 15 -10.28 14.46 1.54
C SER A 15 -9.46 15.73 1.83
N ALA A 16 -8.19 15.59 2.23
CA ALA A 16 -7.30 16.70 2.47
C ALA A 16 -7.08 17.61 1.22
N VAL A 17 -7.18 17.06 0.01
CA VAL A 17 -7.10 17.86 -1.24
C VAL A 17 -8.26 18.86 -1.34
N GLY A 18 -9.45 18.50 -0.86
CA GLY A 18 -10.61 19.39 -0.79
C GLY A 18 -10.52 20.44 0.31
N MET A 19 -9.69 20.23 1.32
CA MET A 19 -9.50 21.15 2.45
C MET A 19 -8.51 22.26 2.12
N GLY A 20 -7.65 22.10 1.12
CA GLY A 20 -6.65 23.08 0.68
C GLY A 20 -5.25 22.48 0.55
N CYS A 21 -4.49 23.02 -0.41
CA CYS A 21 -3.12 22.54 -0.68
C CYS A 21 -2.16 22.87 0.46
N GLU A 22 -2.42 23.97 1.14
CA GLU A 22 -1.64 24.53 2.26
C GLU A 22 -1.66 23.65 3.52
N ASN A 23 -2.58 22.71 3.62
CA ASN A 23 -2.58 21.73 4.72
C ASN A 23 -1.40 20.74 4.65
N CYS A 24 -0.76 20.64 3.50
CA CYS A 24 0.38 19.75 3.27
C CYS A 24 1.58 20.47 2.64
N HIS A 25 1.33 21.56 1.90
CA HIS A 25 2.35 22.27 1.13
C HIS A 25 2.51 23.70 1.59
N GLN A 26 3.76 24.15 1.63
CA GLN A 26 4.11 25.55 1.85
C GLN A 26 4.73 26.11 0.58
N ALA A 27 4.24 27.26 0.13
CA ALA A 27 4.81 28.00 -1.00
C ALA A 27 5.63 29.19 -0.48
N ALA A 28 6.86 29.35 -0.98
CA ALA A 28 7.69 30.51 -0.76
C ALA A 28 8.12 31.08 -2.12
N THR A 29 8.03 32.41 -2.29
CA THR A 29 8.43 33.08 -3.53
C THR A 29 9.58 34.03 -3.25
N GLU A 30 10.73 33.74 -3.85
CA GLU A 30 11.92 34.58 -3.79
C GLU A 30 12.46 34.83 -5.21
N ASN A 31 12.82 36.06 -5.53
CA ASN A 31 13.36 36.44 -6.85
C ASN A 31 12.51 35.93 -8.02
N ASN A 32 11.19 36.07 -7.94
CA ASN A 32 10.21 35.59 -8.93
C ASN A 32 10.20 34.06 -9.15
N LYS A 33 10.84 33.28 -8.26
CA LYS A 33 10.81 31.83 -8.27
C LYS A 33 9.99 31.31 -7.08
N THR A 34 8.91 30.59 -7.37
CA THR A 34 8.11 29.93 -6.34
C THR A 34 8.63 28.52 -6.09
N THR A 35 8.95 28.24 -4.84
CA THR A 35 9.32 26.91 -4.35
C THR A 35 8.19 26.33 -3.52
N ILE A 36 7.84 25.09 -3.76
CA ILE A 36 6.83 24.35 -2.99
C ILE A 36 7.54 23.28 -2.15
N THR A 37 7.35 23.34 -0.84
CA THR A 37 7.87 22.35 0.11
C THR A 37 6.73 21.66 0.86
N LEU A 38 7.02 20.54 1.50
CA LEU A 38 6.08 19.89 2.42
C LEU A 38 6.23 20.47 3.82
N LEU A 39 5.11 20.52 4.58
CA LEU A 39 5.11 20.97 5.98
C LEU A 39 5.87 20.02 6.90
N ALA A 40 5.90 18.73 6.57
CA ALA A 40 6.67 17.71 7.26
C ALA A 40 7.14 16.63 6.26
N ALA A 41 8.12 15.82 6.65
CA ALA A 41 8.70 14.80 5.78
C ALA A 41 8.03 13.43 5.99
N GLY A 42 7.92 12.67 4.91
CA GLY A 42 7.52 11.26 4.95
C GLY A 42 6.21 11.00 5.68
N GLY A 43 6.22 10.02 6.58
CA GLY A 43 5.05 9.60 7.37
C GLY A 43 4.58 10.63 8.38
N ASP A 44 5.46 11.54 8.83
CA ASP A 44 5.11 12.58 9.82
C ASP A 44 4.03 13.53 9.28
N LEU A 45 4.08 13.85 7.98
CA LEU A 45 3.04 14.63 7.33
C LEU A 45 1.67 13.90 7.39
N CYS A 46 1.66 12.61 7.16
CA CYS A 46 0.43 11.82 7.24
C CYS A 46 -0.08 11.72 8.68
N ALA A 47 0.83 11.58 9.65
CA ALA A 47 0.52 11.45 11.08
C ALA A 47 -0.10 12.71 11.70
N MET A 48 -0.02 13.86 11.04
CA MET A 48 -0.72 15.07 11.47
C MET A 48 -2.26 14.88 11.51
N CYS A 49 -2.80 13.94 10.72
CA CYS A 49 -4.24 13.66 10.64
C CYS A 49 -4.58 12.18 10.82
N HIS A 50 -3.65 11.27 10.52
CA HIS A 50 -3.84 9.83 10.58
C HIS A 50 -3.12 9.23 11.79
N GLU A 51 -3.89 8.74 12.74
CA GLU A 51 -3.33 7.99 13.86
C GLU A 51 -2.96 6.57 13.41
N ALA A 52 -1.67 6.23 13.54
CA ALA A 52 -1.19 4.88 13.27
C ALA A 52 -1.56 3.95 14.43
N LYS A 53 -2.28 2.88 14.14
CA LYS A 53 -2.49 1.80 15.09
C LYS A 53 -1.14 1.18 15.48
N LYS A 54 -0.98 0.81 16.75
CA LYS A 54 0.28 0.28 17.30
C LYS A 54 0.10 -1.15 17.83
N ASP A 55 -0.52 -2.01 17.02
CA ASP A 55 -0.59 -3.43 17.36
C ASP A 55 0.81 -4.07 17.37
N PRO A 56 1.01 -5.21 18.06
CA PRO A 56 2.31 -5.85 18.22
C PRO A 56 3.01 -6.20 16.90
N VAL A 57 2.24 -6.62 15.91
CA VAL A 57 2.76 -6.97 14.58
C VAL A 57 2.50 -5.80 13.63
N GLN A 58 3.56 -5.23 13.10
CA GLN A 58 3.48 -4.09 12.19
C GLN A 58 4.15 -4.42 10.86
N HIS A 59 3.51 -4.05 9.76
CA HIS A 59 4.11 -4.13 8.43
C HIS A 59 5.28 -3.16 8.33
N LYS A 60 6.45 -3.64 7.93
CA LYS A 60 7.69 -2.84 7.92
C LYS A 60 7.54 -1.46 7.25
N PRO A 61 6.99 -1.34 6.02
CA PRO A 61 6.80 -0.04 5.38
C PRO A 61 5.86 0.89 6.17
N ALA A 62 4.77 0.36 6.74
CA ALA A 62 3.84 1.14 7.54
C ALA A 62 4.50 1.63 8.84
N LYS A 63 5.25 0.75 9.54
CA LYS A 63 6.03 1.09 10.73
C LYS A 63 7.06 2.18 10.47
N ALA A 64 7.69 2.15 9.29
CA ALA A 64 8.70 3.12 8.88
C ALA A 64 8.11 4.43 8.31
N GLY A 65 6.77 4.60 8.31
CA GLY A 65 6.12 5.79 7.76
C GLY A 65 6.25 5.93 6.24
N GLN A 66 6.54 4.85 5.53
CA GLN A 66 6.72 4.82 4.08
C GLN A 66 5.37 4.74 3.34
N CYS A 67 4.43 5.60 3.71
CA CYS A 67 3.04 5.56 3.25
C CYS A 67 2.91 5.63 1.73
N LEU A 68 3.80 6.38 1.07
CA LEU A 68 3.77 6.61 -0.38
C LEU A 68 4.23 5.42 -1.23
N ILE A 69 4.71 4.36 -0.62
CA ILE A 69 4.94 3.09 -1.33
C ILE A 69 3.61 2.56 -1.86
N CYS A 70 2.57 2.62 -1.03
CA CYS A 70 1.26 2.05 -1.32
C CYS A 70 0.22 3.08 -1.72
N HIS A 71 0.28 4.30 -1.19
CA HIS A 71 -0.74 5.34 -1.38
C HIS A 71 -0.25 6.50 -2.24
N ASP A 72 -1.16 7.10 -3.01
CA ASP A 72 -0.98 8.44 -3.58
C ASP A 72 -1.68 9.45 -2.65
N PRO A 73 -0.99 10.53 -2.22
CA PRO A 73 -1.54 11.46 -1.23
C PRO A 73 -2.64 12.38 -1.79
N HIS A 74 -2.87 12.36 -3.10
CA HIS A 74 -3.84 13.24 -3.74
C HIS A 74 -5.08 12.48 -4.24
N THR A 75 -4.88 11.55 -5.19
CA THR A 75 -5.96 10.86 -5.89
C THR A 75 -5.54 9.46 -6.33
N GLY A 76 -6.51 8.60 -6.58
CA GLY A 76 -6.25 7.26 -7.10
C GLY A 76 -7.43 6.63 -7.83
N ALA A 77 -7.15 5.62 -8.62
CA ALA A 77 -8.16 4.80 -9.28
C ALA A 77 -8.83 3.81 -8.31
N TYR A 78 -8.17 3.53 -7.19
CA TYR A 78 -8.58 2.53 -6.20
C TYR A 78 -8.94 3.18 -4.87
N LYS A 79 -9.78 2.50 -4.08
CA LYS A 79 -10.17 2.94 -2.73
C LYS A 79 -8.94 3.17 -1.86
N ALA A 80 -9.03 4.12 -0.94
CA ALA A 80 -7.92 4.58 -0.10
C ALA A 80 -6.70 5.09 -0.91
N GLN A 81 -6.91 5.51 -2.15
CA GLN A 81 -5.88 6.02 -3.06
C GLN A 81 -4.68 5.09 -3.21
N ILE A 82 -4.86 3.76 -3.11
CA ILE A 82 -3.76 2.82 -3.38
C ILE A 82 -3.34 2.90 -4.85
N ARG A 83 -2.05 2.73 -5.09
CA ARG A 83 -1.39 3.01 -6.38
C ARG A 83 -1.65 1.96 -7.45
N ALA A 84 -2.11 0.78 -7.06
CA ALA A 84 -2.47 -0.30 -7.96
C ALA A 84 -3.62 -1.14 -7.37
N GLU A 85 -4.14 -2.07 -8.14
CA GLU A 85 -5.01 -3.13 -7.64
C GLU A 85 -4.30 -3.89 -6.51
N VAL A 86 -5.06 -4.37 -5.51
CA VAL A 86 -4.52 -4.92 -4.26
C VAL A 86 -3.46 -6.00 -4.48
N ASN A 87 -3.79 -7.03 -5.26
CA ASN A 87 -2.83 -8.12 -5.47
C ASN A 87 -1.60 -7.65 -6.24
N THR A 88 -1.76 -6.80 -7.25
CA THR A 88 -0.66 -6.18 -8.00
C THR A 88 0.25 -5.38 -7.07
N LEU A 89 -0.33 -4.58 -6.17
CA LEU A 89 0.42 -3.78 -5.21
C LEU A 89 1.22 -4.67 -4.25
N CYS A 90 0.57 -5.64 -3.61
CA CYS A 90 1.22 -6.52 -2.64
C CYS A 90 2.30 -7.39 -3.29
N LEU A 91 1.99 -7.98 -4.44
CA LEU A 91 2.92 -8.83 -5.18
C LEU A 91 4.10 -8.06 -5.77
N SER A 92 4.04 -6.75 -5.90
CA SER A 92 5.20 -5.94 -6.28
C SER A 92 6.39 -6.15 -5.34
N CYS A 93 6.15 -6.46 -4.05
CA CYS A 93 7.20 -6.78 -3.09
C CYS A 93 7.21 -8.26 -2.70
N HIS A 94 6.04 -8.90 -2.61
CA HIS A 94 5.91 -10.29 -2.14
C HIS A 94 5.90 -11.33 -3.27
N GLY A 95 5.75 -10.91 -4.51
CA GLY A 95 5.87 -11.78 -5.69
C GLY A 95 7.31 -11.90 -6.19
N VAL A 96 7.55 -12.88 -7.05
CA VAL A 96 8.83 -13.08 -7.74
C VAL A 96 8.68 -12.63 -9.19
N GLY A 97 9.71 -11.93 -9.73
CA GLY A 97 9.76 -11.56 -11.15
C GLY A 97 8.66 -10.61 -11.63
N GLN A 98 8.19 -9.72 -10.76
CA GLN A 98 7.07 -8.82 -11.06
C GLN A 98 7.46 -7.77 -12.11
N PRO A 99 6.68 -7.59 -13.19
CA PRO A 99 7.04 -6.69 -14.30
C PRO A 99 7.04 -5.21 -13.92
N ASN A 100 6.33 -4.85 -12.87
CA ASN A 100 6.21 -3.49 -12.33
C ASN A 100 7.31 -3.14 -11.32
N VAL A 101 8.30 -4.00 -11.16
CA VAL A 101 9.45 -3.80 -10.27
C VAL A 101 10.73 -3.69 -11.09
N LYS A 102 11.49 -2.64 -10.86
CA LYS A 102 12.78 -2.40 -11.50
C LYS A 102 13.86 -2.18 -10.45
N VAL A 103 14.88 -3.01 -10.50
CA VAL A 103 16.04 -2.89 -9.62
C VAL A 103 17.12 -2.08 -10.33
N ASN A 104 17.62 -1.04 -9.69
CA ASN A 104 18.81 -0.32 -10.09
C ASN A 104 19.98 -0.82 -9.24
N SER A 105 20.89 -1.55 -9.87
CA SER A 105 22.06 -2.16 -9.19
C SER A 105 23.12 -1.13 -8.76
N GLU A 106 23.19 0.01 -9.45
CA GLU A 106 24.15 1.07 -9.12
C GLU A 106 23.71 1.86 -7.89
N THR A 107 22.48 2.32 -7.87
CA THR A 107 21.93 3.12 -6.74
C THR A 107 21.46 2.24 -5.59
N LYS A 108 21.39 0.92 -5.76
CA LYS A 108 20.79 -0.01 -4.78
C LYS A 108 19.37 0.36 -4.38
N LEU A 109 18.61 0.92 -5.34
CA LEU A 109 17.21 1.28 -5.16
C LEU A 109 16.31 0.42 -6.02
N VAL A 110 15.09 0.22 -5.52
CA VAL A 110 14.04 -0.54 -6.21
C VAL A 110 12.88 0.39 -6.50
N ALA A 111 12.57 0.51 -7.79
CA ALA A 111 11.38 1.22 -8.24
C ALA A 111 10.21 0.24 -8.28
N VAL A 112 9.18 0.56 -7.53
CA VAL A 112 7.91 -0.18 -7.47
C VAL A 112 6.82 0.69 -8.09
N LEU A 113 6.10 0.16 -9.09
CA LEU A 113 5.04 0.88 -9.79
C LEU A 113 5.52 2.24 -10.34
N GLY A 114 6.73 2.27 -10.91
CA GLY A 114 7.30 3.44 -11.56
C GLY A 114 7.93 4.49 -10.63
N ARG A 115 8.07 4.21 -9.34
CA ARG A 115 8.77 5.08 -8.37
C ARG A 115 9.93 4.35 -7.70
N GLN A 116 11.03 5.08 -7.44
CA GLN A 116 12.08 4.59 -6.54
C GLN A 116 11.63 4.86 -5.11
N VAL A 117 11.39 3.80 -4.36
CA VAL A 117 10.67 3.93 -3.07
C VAL A 117 11.35 3.21 -1.92
N ILE A 118 12.15 2.15 -2.19
CA ILE A 118 12.82 1.37 -1.15
C ILE A 118 14.24 0.99 -1.55
N SER A 119 15.07 0.67 -0.56
CA SER A 119 16.39 0.10 -0.80
C SER A 119 16.28 -1.34 -1.32
N LEU A 120 17.30 -1.78 -2.04
CA LEU A 120 17.38 -3.18 -2.49
C LEU A 120 17.42 -4.15 -1.31
N ASP A 121 18.03 -3.75 -0.20
CA ASP A 121 18.10 -4.55 1.01
C ASP A 121 16.70 -4.76 1.61
N GLU A 122 15.93 -3.70 1.81
CA GLU A 122 14.54 -3.80 2.28
C GLU A 122 13.67 -4.66 1.35
N TYR A 123 13.81 -4.47 0.03
CA TYR A 123 13.08 -5.26 -0.97
C TYR A 123 13.42 -6.75 -0.88
N SER A 124 14.70 -7.07 -0.69
CA SER A 124 15.19 -8.44 -0.61
C SER A 124 14.74 -9.15 0.67
N GLN A 125 14.54 -8.40 1.75
CA GLN A 125 14.03 -8.93 3.02
C GLN A 125 12.52 -9.17 3.02
N ALA A 126 11.76 -8.69 2.03
CA ALA A 126 10.33 -8.95 1.93
C ALA A 126 10.09 -10.46 1.69
N PRO A 127 9.25 -11.12 2.50
CA PRO A 127 8.92 -12.52 2.29
C PRO A 127 8.37 -12.74 0.87
N LYS A 128 8.92 -13.73 0.16
CA LYS A 128 8.46 -14.08 -1.18
C LYS A 128 7.48 -15.24 -1.12
N LEU A 129 6.35 -15.10 -1.78
CA LEU A 129 5.29 -16.11 -1.82
C LEU A 129 5.59 -17.17 -2.87
N GLY A 130 5.40 -18.44 -2.52
CA GLY A 130 5.39 -19.55 -3.46
C GLY A 130 4.04 -19.60 -4.17
N LEU A 131 3.97 -18.93 -5.32
CA LEU A 131 2.77 -18.85 -6.14
C LEU A 131 2.91 -19.72 -7.39
N ASP A 132 1.79 -20.06 -8.02
CA ASP A 132 1.83 -20.63 -9.36
C ASP A 132 2.45 -19.62 -10.37
N PRO A 133 2.85 -20.06 -11.58
CA PRO A 133 3.47 -19.16 -12.56
C PRO A 133 2.58 -17.97 -12.99
N SER A 134 1.27 -18.07 -12.83
CA SER A 134 0.33 -16.98 -13.12
C SER A 134 0.20 -15.99 -11.95
N GLY A 135 0.68 -16.35 -10.76
CA GLY A 135 0.55 -15.53 -9.55
C GLY A 135 -0.87 -15.51 -8.97
N THR A 136 -1.75 -16.41 -9.40
CA THR A 136 -3.17 -16.41 -9.05
C THR A 136 -3.55 -17.39 -7.95
N SER A 137 -2.69 -18.36 -7.66
CA SER A 137 -2.91 -19.33 -6.59
C SER A 137 -1.62 -19.78 -5.91
N GLY A 138 -1.73 -20.48 -4.80
CA GLY A 138 -0.61 -21.07 -4.09
C GLY A 138 -0.31 -20.50 -2.70
N HIS A 139 -1.14 -19.58 -2.19
CA HIS A 139 -0.99 -19.02 -0.85
C HIS A 139 -2.37 -18.98 -0.14
N PRO A 140 -2.45 -19.41 1.15
CA PRO A 140 -1.41 -19.86 2.08
C PRO A 140 -0.88 -21.27 1.82
N ILE A 141 -1.56 -22.04 0.97
CA ILE A 141 -1.18 -23.40 0.55
C ILE A 141 -1.25 -23.50 -0.97
N MET A 142 -0.59 -24.53 -1.52
CA MET A 142 -0.62 -24.81 -2.95
C MET A 142 -2.06 -24.98 -3.45
N GLY A 143 -2.39 -24.32 -4.55
CA GLY A 143 -3.72 -24.35 -5.18
C GLY A 143 -4.76 -23.45 -4.52
N HIS A 144 -4.50 -22.80 -3.39
CA HIS A 144 -5.45 -21.86 -2.82
C HIS A 144 -5.53 -20.57 -3.68
N PRO A 145 -6.75 -20.15 -4.09
CA PRO A 145 -6.91 -19.00 -4.98
C PRO A 145 -6.57 -17.68 -4.26
N LEU A 146 -6.03 -16.74 -5.03
CA LEU A 146 -5.81 -15.34 -4.61
C LEU A 146 -6.76 -14.37 -5.31
N THR A 147 -7.62 -14.89 -6.19
CA THR A 147 -8.57 -14.11 -6.97
C THR A 147 -9.93 -14.81 -6.98
N GLY A 148 -10.96 -14.10 -7.39
CA GLY A 148 -12.32 -14.60 -7.41
C GLY A 148 -13.26 -13.77 -6.53
N LYS A 149 -14.32 -14.36 -6.03
CA LYS A 149 -15.24 -13.72 -5.08
C LYS A 149 -14.83 -14.04 -3.64
N ASP A 150 -14.80 -13.03 -2.77
CA ASP A 150 -14.64 -13.27 -1.33
C ASP A 150 -15.93 -13.89 -0.79
N PRO A 151 -15.91 -15.13 -0.28
CA PRO A 151 -17.13 -15.82 0.17
C PRO A 151 -17.79 -15.17 1.39
N ARG A 152 -17.06 -14.32 2.12
CA ARG A 152 -17.57 -13.61 3.30
C ARG A 152 -18.22 -12.28 2.97
N LYS A 153 -17.91 -11.70 1.82
CA LYS A 153 -18.32 -10.33 1.46
C LYS A 153 -18.92 -10.30 0.07
N LYS A 154 -20.24 -10.11 0.01
CA LYS A 154 -20.96 -9.97 -1.27
C LYS A 154 -20.30 -8.89 -2.14
N ASP A 155 -20.13 -9.21 -3.42
CA ASP A 155 -19.60 -8.31 -4.45
C ASP A 155 -18.19 -7.76 -4.19
N THR A 156 -17.43 -8.41 -3.30
CA THR A 156 -16.05 -8.06 -3.01
C THR A 156 -15.12 -9.09 -3.62
N PRO A 157 -14.05 -8.68 -4.33
CA PRO A 157 -13.08 -9.63 -4.84
C PRO A 157 -12.23 -10.21 -3.72
N LEU A 158 -11.91 -11.51 -3.82
CA LEU A 158 -10.91 -12.15 -3.01
C LEU A 158 -9.54 -11.59 -3.40
N ASN A 159 -8.78 -11.14 -2.42
CA ASN A 159 -7.44 -10.59 -2.60
C ASN A 159 -6.65 -10.65 -1.29
N CYS A 160 -5.43 -10.12 -1.27
CA CYS A 160 -4.56 -10.15 -0.09
C CYS A 160 -5.22 -9.55 1.17
N LEU A 161 -6.04 -8.51 1.02
CA LEU A 161 -6.77 -7.88 2.13
C LEU A 161 -7.98 -8.69 2.63
N SER A 162 -8.31 -9.78 1.97
CA SER A 162 -9.28 -10.73 2.50
C SER A 162 -8.72 -11.48 3.72
N CYS A 163 -7.39 -11.61 3.79
CA CYS A 163 -6.71 -12.39 4.83
C CYS A 163 -5.69 -11.60 5.65
N HIS A 164 -5.34 -10.37 5.23
CA HIS A 164 -4.31 -9.57 5.89
C HIS A 164 -4.77 -8.13 6.16
N ASP A 165 -4.37 -7.57 7.32
CA ASP A 165 -4.36 -6.12 7.55
C ASP A 165 -2.99 -5.58 7.09
N PRO A 166 -2.95 -4.65 6.11
CA PRO A 166 -1.70 -4.22 5.51
C PRO A 166 -0.87 -3.27 6.37
N HIS A 167 -1.38 -2.81 7.49
CA HIS A 167 -0.68 -1.87 8.35
C HIS A 167 -0.18 -2.51 9.63
N THR A 168 -1.07 -3.15 10.39
CA THR A 168 -0.78 -3.65 11.73
C THR A 168 -1.81 -4.69 12.17
N SER A 169 -1.42 -5.61 13.04
CA SER A 169 -2.29 -6.65 13.57
C SER A 169 -1.87 -7.08 14.98
N ALA A 170 -2.82 -7.53 15.76
CA ALA A 170 -2.55 -8.22 17.00
C ALA A 170 -1.99 -9.64 16.78
N LEU A 171 -2.18 -10.21 15.61
CA LEU A 171 -1.81 -11.59 15.27
C LEU A 171 -0.62 -11.65 14.31
N PRO A 172 0.17 -12.74 14.32
CA PRO A 172 1.24 -12.98 13.37
C PRO A 172 0.77 -12.89 11.91
N ASN A 173 1.70 -12.62 11.00
CA ASN A 173 1.45 -12.53 9.56
C ASN A 173 0.38 -11.48 9.17
N LEU A 174 0.18 -10.47 10.01
CA LEU A 174 -0.80 -9.39 9.76
C LEU A 174 -2.22 -9.93 9.54
N MET A 175 -2.64 -10.92 10.29
CA MET A 175 -4.01 -11.45 10.19
C MET A 175 -5.05 -10.40 10.60
N PRO A 176 -6.26 -10.42 10.01
CA PRO A 176 -7.26 -9.37 10.27
C PRO A 176 -7.77 -9.42 11.69
N THR A 177 -8.21 -8.29 12.20
CA THR A 177 -8.93 -8.19 13.47
C THR A 177 -10.21 -9.02 13.43
N GLY A 178 -10.51 -9.70 14.56
CA GLY A 178 -11.75 -10.48 14.72
C GLY A 178 -11.58 -11.99 14.55
N VAL A 179 -10.39 -12.45 14.14
CA VAL A 179 -10.05 -13.88 14.20
C VAL A 179 -9.11 -14.13 15.38
N ALA A 180 -9.21 -15.27 16.02
CA ALA A 180 -8.35 -15.64 17.14
C ALA A 180 -7.10 -16.42 16.69
N SER A 181 -7.18 -17.08 15.54
CA SER A 181 -6.11 -17.90 15.01
C SER A 181 -6.18 -17.97 13.46
N GLN A 182 -5.14 -18.55 12.86
CA GLN A 182 -5.13 -18.86 11.44
C GLN A 182 -6.23 -19.85 11.03
N ILE A 183 -6.51 -20.82 11.87
CA ILE A 183 -7.57 -21.82 11.63
C ILE A 183 -8.95 -21.14 11.61
N ASP A 184 -9.19 -20.22 12.54
CA ASP A 184 -10.45 -19.46 12.58
C ASP A 184 -10.63 -18.63 11.30
N LEU A 185 -9.55 -18.05 10.78
CA LEU A 185 -9.63 -17.36 9.49
C LEU A 185 -10.01 -18.28 8.34
N CYS A 186 -9.47 -19.51 8.30
CA CYS A 186 -9.85 -20.49 7.30
C CYS A 186 -11.32 -20.88 7.41
N ALA A 187 -11.82 -21.05 8.64
CA ALA A 187 -13.20 -21.42 8.94
C ALA A 187 -14.22 -20.31 8.57
N GLU A 188 -13.80 -19.07 8.44
CA GLU A 188 -14.66 -17.98 7.94
C GLU A 188 -15.17 -18.24 6.51
N CYS A 189 -14.40 -18.94 5.70
CA CYS A 189 -14.72 -19.25 4.30
C CYS A 189 -15.07 -20.72 4.08
N HIS A 190 -14.43 -21.63 4.81
CA HIS A 190 -14.58 -23.09 4.69
C HIS A 190 -15.51 -23.60 5.81
N LYS A 191 -16.82 -23.56 5.55
CA LYS A 191 -17.87 -24.03 6.46
C LYS A 191 -18.24 -25.47 6.15
#